data_f3e5662d8a7cd05bf0bb4016874bc4cf
#
_entry.id   f3e5662d8a7cd05bf0bb4016874bc4cf
#
_cell.length_a   1.000
_cell.length_b   1.000
_cell.length_c   1.000
_cell.angle_alpha   90.00
_cell.angle_beta   90.00
_cell.angle_gamma   90.00
#
_symmetry.space_group_name_H-M   'P 1'
#
loop_
_entity.id
_entity.type
_entity.pdbx_description
1 polymer ?
#
loop_
_entity_poly.entity_id
_entity_poly.type
_entity_poly.pdbx_seq_one_letter_code
_entity_poly.pdbx_strand_id
1 'polypeptide(L)'
;MNKTTLFIGCLLTTTNLFANDWDSIPLPVTPGDGKVWQLQETYSDSFNYTGKPAAFTSKWNDTYFNSWTGPGLTYWQQDESWVSDGNLIISASRRAGTDKVNAGVITSKTKVSFPIFLEANIKVSNLELSSNFWLLSDNDEREIDVLEVYGGARDDWFAKNMSTNFHVFIRDQQSNQIISDYNDQTHNTPSWGTYWREGFHRFGVYWKSPTEVTFYIDGQQTPDGSWAQVVMKDKDYTGATLNKNTHNMYQSAYIIIDTEDHDWRSEVGNIATDADLADGSKNKMYVDWVRVYKPVNASNTSSVSNGAQIKAKHSQKCIDITAGAMSNGSYYQQWGCGSDNANQQFNLVELSNNEYAISSQLSGLCMQIENASTSNGAKLEQWVCDHAKTSQRFTLNSTGDGYFELKSSLSNKCVDIAGKLQTNGADIVQWQCYNGDNQRFQFIE
;
A
#
# COMPACT_ATOMS: atom_id res chain seq x y z
N MET A 1 -0.67 -20.53 -62.88
CA MET A 1 -1.61 -20.52 -61.75
C MET A 1 -0.82 -20.48 -60.47
N ASN A 2 -0.53 -19.28 -59.96
CA ASN A 2 0.20 -19.07 -58.73
C ASN A 2 -0.79 -19.03 -57.56
N LYS A 3 -0.64 -19.94 -56.62
CA LYS A 3 -1.36 -19.90 -55.32
C LYS A 3 -0.59 -19.04 -54.34
N THR A 4 -1.09 -17.86 -54.05
CA THR A 4 -0.58 -16.99 -52.99
C THR A 4 -1.20 -17.47 -51.65
N THR A 5 -0.40 -17.99 -50.78
CA THR A 5 -0.81 -18.37 -49.42
C THR A 5 -0.71 -17.13 -48.55
N LEU A 6 -1.85 -16.67 -48.05
CA LEU A 6 -1.95 -15.53 -47.12
C LEU A 6 -1.66 -16.06 -45.69
N PHE A 7 -0.52 -15.68 -45.12
CA PHE A 7 -0.26 -15.89 -43.70
C PHE A 7 -0.97 -14.78 -42.88
N ILE A 8 -2.05 -15.15 -42.19
CA ILE A 8 -2.64 -14.29 -41.16
C ILE A 8 -1.79 -14.47 -39.90
N GLY A 9 -0.94 -13.48 -39.64
CA GLY A 9 -0.23 -13.38 -38.37
C GLY A 9 -1.21 -13.05 -37.26
N CYS A 10 -1.45 -14.00 -36.36
CA CYS A 10 -2.16 -13.77 -35.13
C CYS A 10 -1.22 -12.94 -34.20
N LEU A 11 -1.51 -11.64 -34.05
CA LEU A 11 -0.90 -10.84 -32.99
C LEU A 11 -1.43 -11.38 -31.66
N LEU A 12 -0.63 -12.18 -30.99
CA LEU A 12 -0.79 -12.45 -29.58
C LEU A 12 -0.50 -11.15 -28.83
N THR A 13 -1.52 -10.40 -28.48
CA THR A 13 -1.41 -9.36 -27.45
C THR A 13 -1.22 -10.09 -26.12
N THR A 14 0.03 -10.26 -25.71
CA THR A 14 0.33 -10.57 -24.32
C THR A 14 -0.17 -9.40 -23.49
N THR A 15 -1.26 -9.58 -22.77
CA THR A 15 -1.58 -8.71 -21.64
C THR A 15 -0.47 -8.91 -20.62
N ASN A 16 0.53 -8.05 -20.65
CA ASN A 16 1.43 -7.92 -19.52
C ASN A 16 0.56 -7.57 -18.32
N LEU A 17 0.40 -8.51 -17.38
CA LEU A 17 0.15 -8.14 -16.01
C LEU A 17 1.33 -7.23 -15.65
N PHE A 18 1.06 -5.94 -15.51
CA PHE A 18 2.08 -4.98 -15.13
C PHE A 18 2.55 -5.38 -13.73
N ALA A 19 3.79 -5.89 -13.64
CA ALA A 19 4.50 -5.96 -12.39
C ALA A 19 4.56 -4.53 -11.84
N ASN A 20 4.40 -4.36 -10.52
CA ASN A 20 4.61 -3.05 -9.93
C ASN A 20 6.06 -2.62 -10.15
N ASP A 21 6.32 -1.33 -10.25
CA ASP A 21 7.65 -0.79 -10.55
C ASP A 21 8.70 -1.19 -9.50
N TRP A 22 8.24 -1.59 -8.32
CA TRP A 22 9.07 -2.05 -7.20
C TRP A 22 9.22 -3.58 -7.05
N ASP A 23 8.59 -4.41 -7.88
CA ASP A 23 8.55 -5.88 -7.66
C ASP A 23 9.95 -6.52 -7.71
N SER A 24 10.88 -5.94 -8.48
CA SER A 24 12.28 -6.38 -8.52
C SER A 24 13.16 -5.82 -7.39
N ILE A 25 12.63 -4.93 -6.54
CA ILE A 25 13.38 -4.21 -5.52
C ILE A 25 13.13 -4.87 -4.15
N PRO A 26 14.13 -5.53 -3.54
CA PRO A 26 13.95 -6.18 -2.26
C PRO A 26 13.63 -5.16 -1.15
N LEU A 27 12.86 -5.60 -0.15
CA LEU A 27 12.64 -4.83 1.06
C LEU A 27 13.93 -4.84 1.91
N PRO A 28 14.30 -3.71 2.52
CA PRO A 28 15.57 -3.59 3.24
C PRO A 28 15.58 -4.27 4.61
N VAL A 29 14.43 -4.73 5.07
CA VAL A 29 14.25 -5.29 6.42
C VAL A 29 13.37 -6.53 6.36
N THR A 30 13.60 -7.46 7.27
CA THR A 30 12.75 -8.65 7.45
C THR A 30 11.51 -8.31 8.29
N PRO A 31 10.39 -9.00 8.07
CA PRO A 31 9.15 -8.76 8.83
C PRO A 31 9.22 -9.30 10.27
N GLY A 32 10.28 -10.03 10.62
CA GLY A 32 10.47 -10.73 11.88
C GLY A 32 10.19 -12.23 11.79
N ASP A 33 10.57 -12.96 12.85
CA ASP A 33 10.47 -14.43 12.88
C ASP A 33 9.04 -14.91 12.68
N GLY A 34 8.87 -15.89 11.79
CA GLY A 34 7.58 -16.50 11.48
C GLY A 34 6.61 -15.55 10.76
N LYS A 35 7.09 -14.43 10.20
CA LYS A 35 6.28 -13.46 9.46
C LYS A 35 6.78 -13.31 8.01
N VAL A 36 5.87 -12.79 7.18
CA VAL A 36 6.15 -12.36 5.81
C VAL A 36 5.58 -10.95 5.61
N TRP A 37 6.09 -10.25 4.62
CA TRP A 37 5.56 -8.97 4.21
C TRP A 37 4.34 -9.13 3.32
N GLN A 38 3.25 -8.44 3.63
CA GLN A 38 2.05 -8.37 2.83
C GLN A 38 1.88 -6.95 2.28
N LEU A 39 1.82 -6.83 0.95
CA LEU A 39 1.57 -5.55 0.29
C LEU A 39 0.19 -4.99 0.70
N GLN A 40 0.14 -3.70 0.96
CA GLN A 40 -1.08 -2.97 1.29
C GLN A 40 -1.49 -2.11 0.09
N GLU A 41 -2.29 -2.67 -0.81
CA GLU A 41 -2.74 -2.04 -2.05
C GLU A 41 -3.47 -0.69 -1.84
N THR A 42 -4.15 -0.54 -0.71
CA THR A 42 -4.87 0.70 -0.35
C THR A 42 -3.95 1.92 -0.27
N TYR A 43 -2.67 1.70 0.03
CA TYR A 43 -1.69 2.76 0.22
C TYR A 43 -0.56 2.73 -0.81
N SER A 44 -0.47 1.66 -1.61
CA SER A 44 0.60 1.47 -2.58
C SER A 44 0.14 1.95 -3.94
N ASP A 45 1.01 2.68 -4.66
CA ASP A 45 0.69 3.25 -5.96
C ASP A 45 1.97 3.38 -6.80
N SER A 46 1.92 2.92 -8.05
CA SER A 46 2.99 3.06 -9.04
C SER A 46 2.78 4.26 -9.98
N PHE A 47 1.70 5.00 -9.80
CA PHE A 47 1.34 6.18 -10.59
C PHE A 47 1.37 5.97 -12.12
N ASN A 48 1.22 4.73 -12.60
CA ASN A 48 1.25 4.33 -14.01
C ASN A 48 -0.07 4.67 -14.74
N TYR A 49 -0.57 5.88 -14.54
CA TYR A 49 -1.75 6.43 -15.18
C TYR A 49 -1.56 7.95 -15.40
N THR A 50 -2.54 8.64 -15.96
CA THR A 50 -2.49 10.09 -16.18
C THR A 50 -3.65 10.78 -15.50
N GLY A 51 -3.37 11.95 -14.91
CA GLY A 51 -4.36 12.76 -14.19
C GLY A 51 -4.72 12.18 -12.82
N LYS A 52 -5.95 12.38 -12.39
CA LYS A 52 -6.48 11.92 -11.10
C LYS A 52 -7.72 11.03 -11.28
N PRO A 53 -7.60 9.87 -11.96
CA PRO A 53 -8.71 8.93 -12.17
C PRO A 53 -9.12 8.24 -10.87
N ALA A 54 -10.05 7.28 -10.97
CA ALA A 54 -10.49 6.49 -9.82
C ALA A 54 -9.32 5.74 -9.13
N ALA A 55 -8.28 5.33 -9.88
CA ALA A 55 -7.08 4.74 -9.31
C ALA A 55 -6.39 5.67 -8.31
N PHE A 56 -6.26 6.96 -8.63
CA PHE A 56 -5.76 7.98 -7.72
C PHE A 56 -6.76 8.25 -6.59
N THR A 57 -8.00 8.64 -6.95
CA THR A 57 -8.97 9.11 -5.96
C THR A 57 -9.51 8.06 -5.00
N SER A 58 -9.24 6.77 -5.25
CA SER A 58 -9.51 5.70 -4.28
C SER A 58 -8.47 5.64 -3.16
N LYS A 59 -7.25 6.13 -3.38
CA LYS A 59 -6.12 6.05 -2.44
C LYS A 59 -5.76 7.40 -1.83
N TRP A 60 -5.85 8.48 -2.62
CA TRP A 60 -5.34 9.80 -2.29
C TRP A 60 -6.40 10.88 -2.35
N ASN A 61 -6.26 11.88 -1.49
CA ASN A 61 -6.82 13.22 -1.64
C ASN A 61 -5.70 14.14 -2.15
N ASP A 62 -6.05 15.08 -3.01
CA ASP A 62 -5.15 16.14 -3.49
C ASP A 62 -5.30 17.44 -2.68
N THR A 63 -5.54 17.26 -1.40
CA THR A 63 -5.67 18.33 -0.40
C THR A 63 -5.03 17.87 0.90
N TYR A 64 -4.67 18.79 1.75
CA TYR A 64 -4.37 18.46 3.13
C TYR A 64 -5.61 17.87 3.82
N PHE A 65 -5.43 17.02 4.82
CA PHE A 65 -6.54 16.24 5.42
C PHE A 65 -7.52 17.09 6.26
N ASN A 66 -7.16 18.34 6.55
CA ASN A 66 -8.03 19.31 7.23
C ASN A 66 -8.02 20.65 6.47
N SER A 67 -8.54 21.72 7.08
CA SER A 67 -8.63 23.04 6.46
C SER A 67 -7.39 23.91 6.62
N TRP A 68 -6.28 23.40 7.16
CA TRP A 68 -5.03 24.14 7.27
C TRP A 68 -4.45 24.46 5.90
N THR A 69 -3.91 25.67 5.74
CA THR A 69 -3.47 26.18 4.43
C THR A 69 -1.97 26.01 4.18
N GLY A 70 -1.21 25.47 5.13
CA GLY A 70 0.23 25.24 5.05
C GLY A 70 1.04 26.15 5.96
N PRO A 71 2.31 25.79 6.24
CA PRO A 71 3.22 26.58 7.06
C PRO A 71 3.83 27.71 6.24
N GLY A 72 4.33 28.74 6.92
CA GLY A 72 5.08 29.85 6.31
C GLY A 72 4.33 30.53 5.16
N LEU A 73 4.99 30.60 4.03
CA LEU A 73 4.44 31.15 2.80
C LEU A 73 3.62 30.14 1.99
N THR A 74 3.49 28.89 2.43
CA THR A 74 2.71 27.84 1.75
C THR A 74 1.23 28.18 1.65
N TYR A 75 0.64 27.77 0.53
CA TYR A 75 -0.78 27.70 0.31
C TYR A 75 -1.11 26.45 -0.51
N TRP A 76 -1.76 25.46 0.11
CA TRP A 76 -2.10 24.21 -0.57
C TRP A 76 -3.02 24.45 -1.75
N GLN A 77 -2.65 23.89 -2.91
CA GLN A 77 -3.39 24.08 -4.15
C GLN A 77 -3.49 22.76 -4.92
N GLN A 78 -4.72 22.33 -5.22
CA GLN A 78 -4.99 21.03 -5.87
C GLN A 78 -4.32 20.90 -7.23
N ASP A 79 -4.25 21.98 -8.01
CA ASP A 79 -3.66 21.97 -9.35
C ASP A 79 -2.13 21.85 -9.35
N GLU A 80 -1.49 21.95 -8.18
CA GLU A 80 -0.05 21.78 -8.01
C GLU A 80 0.32 20.31 -7.72
N SER A 81 -0.63 19.38 -7.80
CA SER A 81 -0.38 17.94 -7.78
C SER A 81 -1.10 17.25 -8.93
N TRP A 82 -0.44 16.36 -9.67
CA TRP A 82 -1.04 15.54 -10.73
C TRP A 82 -0.19 14.34 -11.07
N VAL A 83 -0.71 13.38 -11.85
CA VAL A 83 0.04 12.22 -12.32
C VAL A 83 0.25 12.33 -13.83
N SER A 84 1.48 12.19 -14.29
CA SER A 84 1.89 12.14 -15.70
C SER A 84 3.19 11.37 -15.87
N ASP A 85 3.31 10.68 -17.00
CA ASP A 85 4.53 9.99 -17.41
C ASP A 85 5.08 9.01 -16.35
N GLY A 86 4.16 8.28 -15.68
CA GLY A 86 4.51 7.31 -14.66
C GLY A 86 4.96 7.92 -13.32
N ASN A 87 4.68 9.20 -13.07
CA ASN A 87 5.05 9.85 -11.82
C ASN A 87 3.90 10.66 -11.25
N LEU A 88 3.78 10.66 -9.93
CA LEU A 88 3.11 11.75 -9.23
C LEU A 88 4.04 12.96 -9.26
N ILE A 89 3.53 14.10 -9.67
CA ILE A 89 4.23 15.38 -9.69
C ILE A 89 3.62 16.29 -8.63
N ILE A 90 4.47 16.79 -7.75
CA ILE A 90 4.16 17.82 -6.76
C ILE A 90 4.93 19.06 -7.16
N SER A 91 4.24 20.14 -7.45
CA SER A 91 4.85 21.39 -7.92
C SER A 91 4.60 22.56 -6.99
N ALA A 92 5.28 23.66 -7.28
CA ALA A 92 5.08 24.93 -6.62
C ALA A 92 5.09 26.08 -7.63
N SER A 93 4.22 27.07 -7.39
CA SER A 93 4.16 28.29 -8.19
C SER A 93 3.91 29.54 -7.33
N ARG A 94 4.22 30.75 -7.85
CA ARG A 94 3.90 31.97 -7.13
C ARG A 94 2.39 32.21 -7.11
N ARG A 95 1.81 32.40 -5.91
CA ARG A 95 0.43 32.80 -5.78
C ARG A 95 0.24 34.25 -6.21
N ALA A 96 -0.55 34.45 -7.26
CA ALA A 96 -0.73 35.76 -7.90
C ALA A 96 -1.10 36.86 -6.89
N GLY A 97 -0.38 37.99 -6.94
CA GLY A 97 -0.62 39.17 -6.11
C GLY A 97 -0.21 39.04 -4.64
N THR A 98 0.53 38.01 -4.28
CA THR A 98 1.03 37.77 -2.92
C THR A 98 2.49 37.30 -2.95
N ASP A 99 3.11 37.23 -1.79
CA ASP A 99 4.40 36.56 -1.55
C ASP A 99 4.26 35.07 -1.27
N LYS A 100 3.03 34.56 -1.13
CA LYS A 100 2.76 33.13 -0.89
C LYS A 100 3.06 32.27 -2.10
N VAL A 101 3.24 30.99 -1.82
CA VAL A 101 3.55 29.93 -2.79
C VAL A 101 2.37 28.96 -2.83
N ASN A 102 1.74 28.80 -3.99
CA ASN A 102 0.88 27.65 -4.22
C ASN A 102 1.76 26.40 -4.22
N ALA A 103 1.40 25.40 -3.45
CA ALA A 103 2.18 24.19 -3.27
C ALA A 103 1.29 22.95 -3.35
N GLY A 104 1.77 21.91 -4.00
CA GLY A 104 1.07 20.64 -4.11
C GLY A 104 1.17 19.82 -2.84
N VAL A 105 0.09 19.09 -2.54
CA VAL A 105 0.02 18.11 -1.46
C VAL A 105 -0.90 16.96 -1.86
N ILE A 106 -0.55 15.74 -1.46
CA ILE A 106 -1.48 14.61 -1.43
C ILE A 106 -1.49 14.00 -0.04
N THR A 107 -2.66 13.50 0.35
CA THR A 107 -2.86 12.82 1.64
C THR A 107 -3.56 11.48 1.41
N SER A 108 -3.13 10.41 2.08
CA SER A 108 -3.81 9.12 1.99
C SER A 108 -5.27 9.21 2.47
N LYS A 109 -6.17 8.48 1.82
CA LYS A 109 -7.61 8.43 2.20
C LYS A 109 -7.83 7.85 3.59
N THR A 110 -6.97 6.93 3.99
CA THR A 110 -7.07 6.22 5.26
C THR A 110 -5.73 6.29 5.99
N LYS A 111 -5.79 6.14 7.31
CA LYS A 111 -4.61 6.20 8.17
C LYS A 111 -3.91 4.85 8.24
N VAL A 112 -2.58 4.86 8.28
CA VAL A 112 -1.73 3.70 8.58
C VAL A 112 -1.45 3.61 10.08
N SER A 113 -1.06 2.42 10.55
CA SER A 113 -0.65 2.19 11.92
C SER A 113 0.40 1.07 11.98
N PHE A 114 1.27 1.13 12.99
CA PHE A 114 2.29 0.10 13.25
C PHE A 114 1.66 -1.30 13.49
N PRO A 115 2.39 -2.39 13.26
CA PRO A 115 3.64 -2.45 12.53
C PRO A 115 3.42 -2.25 11.02
N ILE A 116 4.22 -1.38 10.40
CA ILE A 116 4.09 -1.07 8.97
C ILE A 116 5.44 -0.59 8.39
N PHE A 117 5.78 -1.04 7.20
CA PHE A 117 6.88 -0.53 6.41
C PHE A 117 6.33 0.30 5.23
N LEU A 118 6.84 1.51 5.06
CA LEU A 118 6.52 2.39 3.94
C LEU A 118 7.82 2.79 3.24
N GLU A 119 7.78 2.89 1.93
CA GLU A 119 8.89 3.40 1.13
C GLU A 119 8.33 4.12 -0.11
N ALA A 120 8.97 5.23 -0.50
CA ALA A 120 8.66 5.95 -1.72
C ALA A 120 9.94 6.21 -2.51
N ASN A 121 9.86 6.14 -3.86
CA ASN A 121 10.94 6.50 -4.77
C ASN A 121 10.74 7.94 -5.25
N ILE A 122 11.57 8.86 -4.78
CA ILE A 122 11.34 10.30 -4.91
C ILE A 122 12.57 10.99 -5.50
N LYS A 123 12.33 11.89 -6.46
CA LYS A 123 13.27 12.92 -6.89
C LYS A 123 12.78 14.27 -6.39
N VAL A 124 13.54 14.88 -5.49
CA VAL A 124 13.15 16.13 -4.84
C VAL A 124 13.29 17.35 -5.78
N SER A 125 12.58 18.42 -5.48
CA SER A 125 12.62 19.67 -6.25
C SER A 125 13.97 20.39 -6.11
N ASN A 126 14.26 21.33 -6.99
CA ASN A 126 15.41 22.24 -6.88
C ASN A 126 14.96 23.64 -6.40
N LEU A 127 14.20 23.64 -5.30
CA LEU A 127 13.68 24.86 -4.68
C LEU A 127 14.16 25.01 -3.24
N GLU A 128 14.06 26.23 -2.72
CA GLU A 128 14.22 26.53 -1.28
C GLU A 128 12.98 26.16 -0.46
N LEU A 129 12.13 25.31 -1.00
CA LEU A 129 11.00 24.66 -0.32
C LEU A 129 11.40 23.25 0.10
N SER A 130 10.84 22.79 1.18
CA SER A 130 10.99 21.39 1.58
C SER A 130 10.22 20.46 0.65
N SER A 131 10.83 19.35 0.28
CA SER A 131 10.16 18.22 -0.36
C SER A 131 10.00 17.14 0.69
N ASN A 132 8.75 16.72 0.95
CA ASN A 132 8.40 15.94 2.13
C ASN A 132 7.70 14.64 1.78
N PHE A 133 8.01 13.60 2.56
CA PHE A 133 7.25 12.36 2.70
C PHE A 133 7.20 12.01 4.18
N TRP A 134 6.01 12.06 4.77
CA TRP A 134 5.83 12.02 6.20
C TRP A 134 4.49 11.44 6.64
N LEU A 135 4.32 11.25 7.92
CA LEU A 135 3.09 10.73 8.53
C LEU A 135 2.65 11.62 9.66
N LEU A 136 1.35 11.94 9.70
CA LEU A 136 0.79 12.79 10.76
C LEU A 136 -0.53 12.23 11.27
N SER A 137 -0.68 12.19 12.61
CA SER A 137 -1.96 11.87 13.25
C SER A 137 -3.02 12.96 12.99
N ASP A 138 -4.31 12.58 13.02
CA ASP A 138 -5.40 13.51 12.71
C ASP A 138 -5.59 14.66 13.72
N ASN A 139 -5.02 14.53 14.91
CA ASN A 139 -5.02 15.56 15.94
C ASN A 139 -3.70 16.34 16.00
N ASP A 140 -2.79 16.13 15.03
CA ASP A 140 -1.53 16.86 14.92
C ASP A 140 -0.66 16.74 16.19
N GLU A 141 -0.56 15.51 16.73
CA GLU A 141 0.23 15.25 17.93
C GLU A 141 1.36 14.24 17.72
N ARG A 142 1.30 13.45 16.65
CA ARG A 142 2.27 12.40 16.35
C ARG A 142 2.67 12.46 14.91
N GLU A 143 3.96 12.62 14.66
CA GLU A 143 4.53 12.83 13.32
C GLU A 143 5.77 11.94 13.12
N ILE A 144 5.96 11.43 11.91
CA ILE A 144 7.17 10.72 11.48
C ILE A 144 7.59 11.31 10.13
N ASP A 145 8.76 11.95 10.08
CA ASP A 145 9.32 12.55 8.88
C ASP A 145 10.29 11.57 8.23
N VAL A 146 9.84 10.95 7.14
CA VAL A 146 10.64 9.98 6.39
C VAL A 146 11.61 10.69 5.46
N LEU A 147 11.19 11.82 4.93
CA LEU A 147 11.97 12.71 4.07
C LEU A 147 11.55 14.15 4.34
N GLU A 148 12.52 15.00 4.65
CA GLU A 148 12.40 16.44 4.66
C GLU A 148 13.69 17.04 4.11
N VAL A 149 13.62 17.68 2.93
CA VAL A 149 14.81 18.23 2.28
C VAL A 149 14.51 19.48 1.45
N TYR A 150 15.33 20.51 1.62
CA TYR A 150 15.33 21.73 0.82
C TYR A 150 16.31 21.58 -0.34
N GLY A 151 15.82 21.20 -1.52
CA GLY A 151 16.68 20.87 -2.65
C GLY A 151 17.30 22.06 -3.39
N GLY A 152 17.01 23.30 -2.99
CA GLY A 152 17.47 24.53 -3.65
C GLY A 152 18.99 24.70 -3.64
N ALA A 153 19.51 25.43 -4.64
CA ALA A 153 20.94 25.56 -4.85
C ALA A 153 21.59 26.68 -4.01
N ARG A 154 20.79 27.56 -3.39
CA ARG A 154 21.31 28.72 -2.65
C ARG A 154 21.82 28.37 -1.26
N ASP A 155 21.29 27.32 -0.66
CA ASP A 155 21.76 26.81 0.62
C ASP A 155 22.33 25.39 0.44
N ASP A 156 23.64 25.35 0.21
CA ASP A 156 24.38 24.13 -0.09
C ASP A 156 24.25 23.07 1.03
N TRP A 157 24.23 23.52 2.26
CA TRP A 157 24.12 22.62 3.41
C TRP A 157 22.77 21.90 3.41
N PHE A 158 21.65 22.63 3.29
CA PHE A 158 20.32 22.05 3.29
C PHE A 158 20.06 21.18 2.06
N ALA A 159 20.63 21.54 0.90
CA ALA A 159 20.52 20.75 -0.32
C ALA A 159 21.25 19.39 -0.25
N LYS A 160 22.20 19.25 0.68
CA LYS A 160 22.96 18.03 0.93
C LYS A 160 22.50 17.25 2.16
N ASN A 161 21.80 17.89 3.07
CA ASN A 161 21.42 17.29 4.34
C ASN A 161 19.89 17.17 4.41
N MET A 162 19.37 15.96 4.15
CA MET A 162 17.96 15.67 4.38
C MET A 162 17.73 15.24 5.81
N SER A 163 16.57 15.58 6.36
CA SER A 163 16.17 15.20 7.71
C SER A 163 15.29 13.96 7.70
N THR A 164 15.51 13.11 8.70
CA THR A 164 14.55 12.15 9.22
C THR A 164 14.24 12.51 10.66
N ASN A 165 12.99 12.38 11.10
CA ASN A 165 12.59 12.79 12.43
C ASN A 165 11.36 12.01 12.93
N PHE A 166 11.03 12.20 14.18
CA PHE A 166 9.68 12.02 14.70
C PHE A 166 9.35 13.17 15.65
N HIS A 167 8.07 13.48 15.78
CA HIS A 167 7.59 14.44 16.76
C HIS A 167 6.48 13.86 17.63
N VAL A 168 6.56 14.15 18.94
CA VAL A 168 5.51 13.92 19.91
C VAL A 168 5.15 15.27 20.49
N PHE A 169 4.17 15.92 19.88
CA PHE A 169 3.68 17.22 20.35
C PHE A 169 2.78 17.04 21.57
N ILE A 170 3.08 17.75 22.62
CA ILE A 170 2.23 17.86 23.80
C ILE A 170 1.53 19.22 23.76
N ARG A 171 0.22 19.19 23.79
CA ARG A 171 -0.59 20.39 23.68
C ARG A 171 -1.22 20.74 25.03
N ASP A 172 -1.31 22.02 25.31
CA ASP A 172 -2.12 22.55 26.41
C ASP A 172 -3.60 22.29 26.14
N GLN A 173 -4.30 21.69 27.10
CA GLN A 173 -5.69 21.27 26.93
C GLN A 173 -6.68 22.43 26.78
N GLN A 174 -6.33 23.65 27.20
CA GLN A 174 -7.21 24.82 27.13
C GLN A 174 -6.95 25.67 25.90
N SER A 175 -5.68 25.93 25.57
CA SER A 175 -5.28 26.78 24.43
C SER A 175 -4.99 26.00 23.16
N ASN A 176 -4.85 24.67 23.22
CA ASN A 176 -4.38 23.79 22.15
C ASN A 176 -3.00 24.16 21.59
N GLN A 177 -2.22 24.97 22.29
CA GLN A 177 -0.87 25.32 21.88
C GLN A 177 0.10 24.20 22.23
N ILE A 178 1.11 24.00 21.37
CA ILE A 178 2.22 23.08 21.65
C ILE A 178 3.03 23.65 22.80
N ILE A 179 3.10 22.92 23.91
CA ILE A 179 3.87 23.27 25.11
C ILE A 179 5.15 22.44 25.25
N SER A 180 5.26 21.38 24.49
CA SER A 180 6.46 20.52 24.42
C SER A 180 6.48 19.76 23.11
N ASP A 181 7.67 19.62 22.54
CA ASP A 181 7.92 18.79 21.35
C ASP A 181 9.07 17.82 21.70
N TYR A 182 8.73 16.53 21.76
CA TYR A 182 9.71 15.48 21.91
C TYR A 182 10.04 14.94 20.53
N ASN A 183 11.27 15.16 20.07
CA ASN A 183 11.72 14.78 18.73
C ASN A 183 13.14 14.22 18.75
N ASP A 184 13.57 13.64 17.63
CA ASP A 184 14.93 13.13 17.46
C ASP A 184 15.36 13.25 16.00
N GLN A 185 15.63 14.50 15.57
CA GLN A 185 16.00 14.82 14.20
C GLN A 185 17.41 14.35 13.85
N THR A 186 17.56 13.80 12.66
CA THR A 186 18.85 13.46 12.06
C THR A 186 19.01 14.05 10.69
N HIS A 187 20.23 14.49 10.40
CA HIS A 187 20.62 14.93 9.07
C HIS A 187 21.42 13.84 8.36
N ASN A 188 20.94 13.44 7.18
CA ASN A 188 21.55 12.41 6.37
C ASN A 188 22.15 13.04 5.11
N THR A 189 23.45 12.79 4.86
CA THR A 189 24.13 13.23 3.67
C THR A 189 24.21 12.12 2.63
N PRO A 190 24.15 12.44 1.32
CA PRO A 190 24.34 11.44 0.27
C PRO A 190 25.74 10.83 0.34
N SER A 191 25.82 9.51 0.27
CA SER A 191 27.11 8.81 0.27
C SER A 191 27.98 9.08 -0.97
N TRP A 192 27.37 9.56 -2.05
CA TRP A 192 28.03 9.93 -3.31
C TRP A 192 28.51 11.39 -3.35
N GLY A 193 28.25 12.18 -2.32
CA GLY A 193 28.76 13.56 -2.19
C GLY A 193 28.09 14.60 -3.09
N THR A 194 26.94 14.30 -3.70
CA THR A 194 26.13 15.20 -4.53
C THR A 194 24.86 15.66 -3.82
N TYR A 195 23.90 16.23 -4.52
CA TYR A 195 22.67 16.74 -3.94
C TYR A 195 21.55 15.72 -4.05
N TRP A 196 20.62 15.70 -3.09
CA TRP A 196 19.45 14.83 -3.11
C TRP A 196 18.54 14.99 -4.34
N ARG A 197 18.58 16.16 -5.00
CA ARG A 197 17.81 16.45 -6.22
C ARG A 197 18.36 15.80 -7.50
N GLU A 198 19.53 15.19 -7.48
CA GLU A 198 20.21 14.71 -8.69
C GLU A 198 19.73 13.36 -9.21
N GLY A 199 18.76 12.77 -8.58
CA GLY A 199 18.18 11.49 -9.01
C GLY A 199 16.94 11.10 -8.21
N PHE A 200 16.41 9.94 -8.53
CA PHE A 200 15.45 9.28 -7.70
C PHE A 200 16.18 8.50 -6.60
N HIS A 201 15.67 8.62 -5.37
CA HIS A 201 16.15 7.92 -4.20
C HIS A 201 14.97 7.33 -3.45
N ARG A 202 15.19 6.19 -2.81
CA ARG A 202 14.17 5.50 -2.02
C ARG A 202 14.28 5.92 -0.58
N PHE A 203 13.21 6.49 -0.06
CA PHE A 203 13.11 6.89 1.34
C PHE A 203 12.07 6.01 2.01
N GLY A 204 12.44 5.34 3.09
CA GLY A 204 11.58 4.38 3.75
C GLY A 204 11.64 4.44 5.26
N VAL A 205 10.58 3.92 5.88
CA VAL A 205 10.45 3.80 7.33
C VAL A 205 9.79 2.48 7.70
N TYR A 206 10.35 1.80 8.69
CA TYR A 206 9.69 0.72 9.40
C TYR A 206 9.20 1.23 10.75
N TRP A 207 7.94 1.59 10.83
CA TRP A 207 7.25 1.91 12.07
C TRP A 207 6.79 0.61 12.72
N LYS A 208 7.66 0.05 13.57
CA LYS A 208 7.54 -1.31 14.10
C LYS A 208 6.62 -1.38 15.32
N SER A 209 6.67 -0.35 16.16
CA SER A 209 5.89 -0.27 17.41
C SER A 209 5.66 1.19 17.81
N PRO A 210 4.85 1.49 18.82
CA PRO A 210 4.71 2.86 19.31
C PRO A 210 6.02 3.55 19.70
N THR A 211 7.07 2.77 19.97
CA THR A 211 8.35 3.28 20.50
C THR A 211 9.54 2.89 19.63
N GLU A 212 9.31 2.34 18.42
CA GLU A 212 10.39 1.88 17.56
C GLU A 212 10.12 2.23 16.10
N VAL A 213 10.95 3.09 15.53
CA VAL A 213 10.94 3.54 14.15
C VAL A 213 12.34 3.39 13.58
N THR A 214 12.47 2.87 12.36
CA THR A 214 13.76 2.72 11.67
C THR A 214 13.67 3.30 10.27
N PHE A 215 14.62 4.15 9.91
CA PHE A 215 14.66 4.81 8.60
C PHE A 215 15.62 4.11 7.63
N TYR A 216 15.28 4.16 6.35
CA TYR A 216 16.04 3.54 5.26
C TYR A 216 16.18 4.53 4.09
N ILE A 217 17.36 4.57 3.49
CA ILE A 217 17.67 5.35 2.30
C ILE A 217 18.30 4.41 1.28
N ASP A 218 17.74 4.33 0.07
CA ASP A 218 18.18 3.44 -1.01
C ASP A 218 18.33 1.97 -0.57
N GLY A 219 17.47 1.54 0.34
CA GLY A 219 17.48 0.17 0.87
C GLY A 219 18.55 -0.08 1.94
N GLN A 220 19.26 0.94 2.37
CA GLN A 220 20.18 0.88 3.49
C GLN A 220 19.58 1.56 4.71
N GLN A 221 19.74 0.95 5.87
CA GLN A 221 19.46 1.61 7.13
C GLN A 221 20.33 2.87 7.21
N THR A 222 19.79 3.97 7.73
CA THR A 222 20.52 5.25 7.75
C THR A 222 21.91 5.11 8.37
N PRO A 223 22.95 5.81 7.81
CA PRO A 223 24.36 5.52 8.11
C PRO A 223 24.77 5.77 9.55
N ASP A 224 24.12 6.67 10.22
CA ASP A 224 24.37 6.93 11.63
C ASP A 224 23.64 5.88 12.47
N GLY A 225 24.39 4.95 13.05
CA GLY A 225 23.83 3.87 13.85
C GLY A 225 23.00 4.35 15.06
N SER A 226 23.19 5.58 15.52
CA SER A 226 22.35 6.18 16.57
C SER A 226 20.96 6.57 16.07
N TRP A 227 20.81 6.76 14.77
CA TRP A 227 19.59 7.20 14.08
C TRP A 227 18.93 6.10 13.29
N ALA A 228 19.65 5.04 13.06
CA ALA A 228 19.19 3.90 12.32
C ALA A 228 17.92 3.28 12.92
N GLN A 229 17.78 3.40 14.21
CA GLN A 229 16.62 2.97 14.96
C GLN A 229 16.29 4.05 15.99
N VAL A 230 15.26 4.82 15.70
CA VAL A 230 14.71 5.72 16.70
C VAL A 230 13.90 4.88 17.66
N VAL A 231 14.57 4.38 18.69
CA VAL A 231 13.90 3.94 19.89
C VAL A 231 13.62 5.20 20.68
N MET A 232 12.37 5.43 21.08
CA MET A 232 12.02 6.57 21.93
C MET A 232 12.99 6.61 23.10
N LYS A 233 13.90 7.58 23.10
CA LYS A 233 14.94 7.71 24.11
C LYS A 233 14.33 8.09 25.46
N ASP A 234 15.06 7.86 26.54
CA ASP A 234 14.61 8.28 27.87
C ASP A 234 14.62 9.81 28.03
N LYS A 235 15.21 10.52 27.05
CA LYS A 235 15.26 11.98 26.98
C LYS A 235 15.03 12.43 25.56
N ASP A 236 14.32 13.54 25.39
CA ASP A 236 14.28 14.28 24.14
C ASP A 236 15.65 14.92 23.83
N TYR A 237 15.80 15.54 22.67
CA TYR A 237 17.05 16.17 22.30
C TYR A 237 17.39 17.41 23.16
N THR A 238 16.40 18.00 23.87
CA THR A 238 16.62 19.08 24.83
C THR A 238 17.08 18.58 26.19
N GLY A 239 17.06 17.26 26.42
CA GLY A 239 17.46 16.62 27.67
C GLY A 239 16.33 16.40 28.68
N ALA A 240 15.07 16.71 28.32
CA ALA A 240 13.91 16.41 29.15
C ALA A 240 13.64 14.90 29.19
N THR A 241 13.10 14.42 30.32
CA THR A 241 12.79 12.99 30.46
C THR A 241 11.51 12.63 29.73
N LEU A 242 11.62 11.70 28.76
CA LEU A 242 10.48 11.12 28.05
C LEU A 242 9.74 10.10 28.92
N ASN A 243 8.44 10.25 29.03
CA ASN A 243 7.57 9.21 29.54
C ASN A 243 7.10 8.31 28.39
N LYS A 244 7.79 7.20 28.16
CA LYS A 244 7.49 6.25 27.07
C LYS A 244 6.06 5.69 27.09
N ASN A 245 5.37 5.73 28.21
CA ASN A 245 3.98 5.25 28.31
C ASN A 245 2.96 6.28 27.79
N THR A 246 3.30 7.55 27.79
CA THR A 246 2.41 8.65 27.39
C THR A 246 2.93 9.44 26.20
N HIS A 247 4.25 9.46 25.96
CA HIS A 247 4.90 10.21 24.89
C HIS A 247 5.48 9.24 23.87
N ASN A 248 4.62 8.61 23.08
CA ASN A 248 5.03 7.63 22.07
C ASN A 248 4.13 7.72 20.81
N MET A 249 4.51 7.03 19.74
CA MET A 249 3.87 7.03 18.43
C MET A 249 2.69 6.04 18.35
N TYR A 250 1.73 6.12 19.26
CA TYR A 250 0.64 5.15 19.36
C TYR A 250 -0.56 5.44 18.44
N GLN A 251 -0.62 6.61 17.83
CA GLN A 251 -1.77 7.03 17.01
C GLN A 251 -1.55 6.64 15.55
N SER A 252 -2.63 6.25 14.88
CA SER A 252 -2.61 6.08 13.42
C SER A 252 -2.44 7.42 12.72
N ALA A 253 -1.78 7.42 11.56
CA ALA A 253 -1.38 8.62 10.85
C ALA A 253 -1.74 8.56 9.37
N TYR A 254 -2.01 9.71 8.76
CA TYR A 254 -2.08 9.86 7.30
C TYR A 254 -0.68 9.82 6.70
N ILE A 255 -0.55 9.27 5.51
CA ILE A 255 0.63 9.44 4.66
C ILE A 255 0.46 10.73 3.89
N ILE A 256 1.45 11.61 3.95
CA ILE A 256 1.44 12.93 3.31
C ILE A 256 2.69 13.06 2.44
N ILE A 257 2.50 13.59 1.23
CA ILE A 257 3.59 13.93 0.30
C ILE A 257 3.32 15.32 -0.23
N ASP A 258 4.26 16.22 -0.06
CA ASP A 258 4.08 17.62 -0.40
C ASP A 258 5.40 18.35 -0.70
N THR A 259 5.26 19.62 -1.04
CA THR A 259 6.34 20.63 -0.99
C THR A 259 5.86 21.85 -0.26
N GLU A 260 6.64 22.37 0.69
CA GLU A 260 6.20 23.47 1.56
C GLU A 260 7.33 24.44 1.96
N ASP A 261 6.93 25.65 2.34
CA ASP A 261 7.79 26.61 3.01
C ASP A 261 7.72 26.42 4.53
N HIS A 262 8.78 26.82 5.23
CA HIS A 262 8.76 26.88 6.69
C HIS A 262 9.08 28.29 7.18
N ASP A 263 8.37 28.77 8.23
CA ASP A 263 8.53 30.12 8.77
C ASP A 263 9.98 30.44 9.12
N TRP A 264 10.68 29.53 9.76
CA TRP A 264 12.07 29.72 10.18
C TRP A 264 13.06 29.84 9.01
N ARG A 265 12.66 29.37 7.78
CA ARG A 265 13.42 29.55 6.53
C ARG A 265 13.08 30.89 5.87
N SER A 266 11.80 31.18 5.72
CA SER A 266 11.34 32.38 5.03
C SER A 266 11.62 33.64 5.83
N GLU A 267 11.54 33.62 7.15
CA GLU A 267 11.87 34.75 8.03
C GLU A 267 13.33 35.22 7.90
N VAL A 268 14.24 34.35 7.54
CA VAL A 268 15.67 34.69 7.28
C VAL A 268 15.98 34.88 5.79
N GLY A 269 14.95 34.93 4.93
CA GLY A 269 15.08 35.21 3.51
C GLY A 269 15.41 34.03 2.61
N ASN A 270 15.37 32.79 3.13
CA ASN A 270 15.56 31.57 2.34
C ASN A 270 14.22 31.16 1.70
N ILE A 271 13.74 31.97 0.77
CA ILE A 271 12.46 31.77 0.05
C ILE A 271 12.70 31.34 -1.38
N ALA A 272 11.77 30.59 -1.96
CA ALA A 272 11.76 30.30 -3.39
C ALA A 272 11.49 31.60 -4.18
N THR A 273 12.37 31.91 -5.13
CA THR A 273 12.21 33.13 -5.97
C THR A 273 11.19 32.90 -7.07
N ASP A 274 10.63 33.98 -7.62
CA ASP A 274 9.72 33.93 -8.77
C ASP A 274 10.38 33.24 -9.98
N ALA A 275 11.67 33.46 -10.19
CA ALA A 275 12.44 32.81 -11.26
C ALA A 275 12.54 31.30 -11.06
N ASP A 276 12.80 30.83 -9.83
CA ASP A 276 12.89 29.40 -9.53
C ASP A 276 11.51 28.74 -9.61
N LEU A 277 10.47 29.42 -9.11
CA LEU A 277 9.09 28.94 -9.18
C LEU A 277 8.53 28.88 -10.61
N ALA A 278 9.01 29.76 -11.52
CA ALA A 278 8.64 29.76 -12.93
C ALA A 278 9.44 28.73 -13.76
N ASP A 279 10.54 28.21 -13.24
CA ASP A 279 11.41 27.24 -13.92
C ASP A 279 10.87 25.82 -13.74
N GLY A 280 10.22 25.30 -14.79
CA GLY A 280 9.66 23.93 -14.79
C GLY A 280 10.67 22.81 -14.62
N SER A 281 11.99 23.09 -14.68
CA SER A 281 13.05 22.13 -14.37
C SER A 281 13.43 22.10 -12.88
N LYS A 282 12.97 23.10 -12.11
CA LYS A 282 13.29 23.26 -10.69
C LYS A 282 12.10 23.02 -9.77
N ASN A 283 10.92 23.47 -10.19
CA ASN A 283 9.74 23.63 -9.33
C ASN A 283 8.91 22.36 -9.13
N LYS A 284 9.48 21.20 -9.40
CA LYS A 284 8.77 19.90 -9.32
C LYS A 284 9.55 18.88 -8.51
N MET A 285 8.84 18.23 -7.63
CA MET A 285 9.20 16.96 -7.04
C MET A 285 8.49 15.85 -7.79
N TYR A 286 9.12 14.72 -8.00
CA TYR A 286 8.58 13.56 -8.70
C TYR A 286 8.57 12.36 -7.77
N VAL A 287 7.46 11.63 -7.74
CA VAL A 287 7.32 10.36 -7.01
C VAL A 287 6.97 9.28 -8.02
N ASP A 288 7.89 8.37 -8.23
CA ASP A 288 7.74 7.23 -9.15
C ASP A 288 6.73 6.22 -8.59
N TRP A 289 6.89 5.88 -7.31
CA TRP A 289 5.96 4.99 -6.61
C TRP A 289 6.01 5.18 -5.09
N VAL A 290 4.93 4.70 -4.44
CA VAL A 290 4.83 4.47 -3.00
C VAL A 290 4.45 3.01 -2.78
N ARG A 291 5.18 2.29 -1.91
CA ARG A 291 4.85 0.93 -1.50
C ARG A 291 4.73 0.81 0.01
N VAL A 292 3.74 0.07 0.45
CA VAL A 292 3.43 -0.10 1.88
C VAL A 292 3.21 -1.57 2.19
N TYR A 293 3.84 -2.07 3.25
CA TYR A 293 3.76 -3.48 3.64
C TYR A 293 3.47 -3.63 5.13
N LYS A 294 2.68 -4.64 5.47
CA LYS A 294 2.49 -5.09 6.85
C LYS A 294 3.17 -6.43 7.09
N PRO A 295 3.80 -6.66 8.26
CA PRO A 295 4.28 -7.97 8.64
C PRO A 295 3.10 -8.81 9.13
N VAL A 296 2.82 -9.91 8.45
CA VAL A 296 1.77 -10.88 8.82
C VAL A 296 2.39 -12.23 9.16
N ASN A 297 1.72 -13.04 9.96
CA ASN A 297 2.25 -14.37 10.32
C ASN A 297 2.36 -15.26 9.07
N ALA A 298 3.49 -15.91 8.87
CA ALA A 298 3.72 -16.82 7.74
C ALA A 298 2.73 -18.00 7.70
N SER A 299 2.20 -18.41 8.85
CA SER A 299 1.14 -19.42 8.94
C SER A 299 -0.24 -18.91 8.47
N ASN A 300 -0.41 -17.59 8.35
CA ASN A 300 -1.61 -16.96 7.77
C ASN A 300 -1.43 -16.64 6.27
N THR A 301 -0.22 -16.74 5.77
CA THR A 301 0.07 -16.79 4.36
C THR A 301 0.16 -18.27 3.94
N SER A 302 -0.96 -18.95 3.88
CA SER A 302 -1.14 -19.82 2.73
C SER A 302 -0.87 -18.90 1.55
N SER A 303 0.23 -19.17 0.83
CA SER A 303 0.60 -18.39 -0.35
C SER A 303 -0.66 -18.04 -1.10
N VAL A 304 -0.96 -16.74 -1.24
CA VAL A 304 -1.97 -16.30 -2.19
C VAL A 304 -1.36 -16.64 -3.54
N SER A 305 -1.54 -17.88 -3.97
CA SER A 305 -1.01 -18.34 -5.24
C SER A 305 -1.92 -17.77 -6.32
N ASN A 306 -1.36 -16.93 -7.17
CA ASN A 306 -1.98 -16.64 -8.44
C ASN A 306 -1.98 -17.94 -9.25
N GLY A 307 -3.16 -18.50 -9.49
CA GLY A 307 -3.32 -19.72 -10.28
C GLY A 307 -3.34 -21.02 -9.50
N ALA A 308 -3.64 -21.00 -8.20
CA ALA A 308 -3.75 -22.24 -7.45
C ALA A 308 -5.02 -23.01 -7.80
N GLN A 309 -4.90 -24.32 -7.81
CA GLN A 309 -6.06 -25.22 -7.78
C GLN A 309 -6.51 -25.45 -6.33
N ILE A 310 -7.80 -25.58 -6.12
CA ILE A 310 -8.41 -25.89 -4.81
C ILE A 310 -8.82 -27.36 -4.82
N LYS A 311 -8.03 -28.20 -4.14
CA LYS A 311 -8.16 -29.67 -4.17
C LYS A 311 -8.87 -30.19 -2.92
N ALA A 312 -9.94 -30.94 -3.10
CA ALA A 312 -10.68 -31.55 -2.00
C ALA A 312 -9.95 -32.75 -1.42
N LYS A 313 -9.90 -32.89 -0.09
CA LYS A 313 -9.22 -33.96 0.62
C LYS A 313 -9.84 -35.34 0.35
N HIS A 314 -11.17 -35.47 0.38
CA HIS A 314 -11.86 -36.76 0.27
C HIS A 314 -11.79 -37.38 -1.12
N SER A 315 -11.86 -36.58 -2.18
CA SER A 315 -11.97 -37.04 -3.56
C SER A 315 -10.68 -36.88 -4.37
N GLN A 316 -9.73 -36.09 -3.86
CA GLN A 316 -8.50 -35.70 -4.55
C GLN A 316 -8.78 -34.98 -5.89
N LYS A 317 -9.98 -34.39 -6.06
CA LYS A 317 -10.40 -33.62 -7.22
C LYS A 317 -10.38 -32.13 -6.91
N CYS A 318 -10.31 -31.30 -7.97
CA CYS A 318 -10.23 -29.88 -7.89
C CYS A 318 -11.61 -29.21 -8.06
N ILE A 319 -11.81 -28.06 -7.43
CA ILE A 319 -12.91 -27.15 -7.75
C ILE A 319 -12.73 -26.69 -9.21
N ASP A 320 -13.81 -26.69 -9.96
CA ASP A 320 -13.81 -26.50 -11.42
C ASP A 320 -15.03 -25.68 -11.80
N ILE A 321 -14.89 -24.77 -12.75
CA ILE A 321 -16.03 -24.05 -13.33
C ILE A 321 -16.70 -24.93 -14.36
N THR A 322 -17.97 -25.23 -14.16
CA THR A 322 -18.75 -26.09 -15.03
C THR A 322 -18.64 -25.64 -16.49
N ALA A 323 -18.18 -26.54 -17.35
CA ALA A 323 -18.00 -26.34 -18.79
C ALA A 323 -17.11 -25.14 -19.20
N GLY A 324 -16.26 -24.64 -18.32
CA GLY A 324 -15.43 -23.46 -18.60
C GLY A 324 -16.24 -22.18 -18.88
N ALA A 325 -17.40 -22.06 -18.24
CA ALA A 325 -18.26 -20.91 -18.46
C ALA A 325 -17.66 -19.61 -17.89
N MET A 326 -17.88 -18.49 -18.59
CA MET A 326 -17.31 -17.17 -18.26
C MET A 326 -18.38 -16.13 -17.86
N SER A 327 -19.61 -16.57 -17.54
CA SER A 327 -20.73 -15.68 -17.26
C SER A 327 -21.14 -15.73 -15.79
N ASN A 328 -21.75 -14.64 -15.32
CA ASN A 328 -22.39 -14.60 -14.00
C ASN A 328 -23.41 -15.73 -13.84
N GLY A 329 -23.48 -16.32 -12.65
CA GLY A 329 -24.41 -17.41 -12.32
C GLY A 329 -23.94 -18.80 -12.79
N SER A 330 -22.71 -18.92 -13.31
CA SER A 330 -22.16 -20.24 -13.64
C SER A 330 -21.68 -20.94 -12.37
N TYR A 331 -22.09 -22.19 -12.19
CA TYR A 331 -21.81 -22.96 -10.97
C TYR A 331 -20.42 -23.60 -10.96
N TYR A 332 -19.95 -23.87 -9.77
CA TYR A 332 -18.78 -24.69 -9.52
C TYR A 332 -19.13 -26.15 -9.30
N GLN A 333 -18.26 -27.03 -9.76
CA GLN A 333 -18.31 -28.48 -9.57
C GLN A 333 -16.94 -28.99 -9.11
N GLN A 334 -16.83 -30.25 -8.71
CA GLN A 334 -15.52 -30.89 -8.66
C GLN A 334 -15.22 -31.65 -9.94
N TRP A 335 -13.94 -31.65 -10.36
CA TRP A 335 -13.47 -32.40 -11.52
C TRP A 335 -12.06 -32.92 -11.31
N GLY A 336 -11.62 -33.91 -12.08
CA GLY A 336 -10.22 -34.37 -12.01
C GLY A 336 -9.25 -33.18 -12.23
N CYS A 337 -8.25 -33.05 -11.36
CA CYS A 337 -7.26 -31.97 -11.47
C CYS A 337 -6.45 -32.10 -12.77
N GLY A 338 -6.29 -31.01 -13.49
CA GLY A 338 -5.44 -30.91 -14.69
C GLY A 338 -4.45 -29.78 -14.54
N SER A 339 -3.16 -30.00 -14.79
CA SER A 339 -2.10 -29.02 -14.58
C SER A 339 -2.28 -27.70 -15.34
N ASP A 340 -2.89 -27.75 -16.53
CA ASP A 340 -3.08 -26.59 -17.40
C ASP A 340 -4.56 -26.23 -17.58
N ASN A 341 -5.42 -26.66 -16.66
CA ASN A 341 -6.85 -26.44 -16.75
C ASN A 341 -7.25 -25.08 -16.15
N ALA A 342 -7.43 -24.09 -17.01
CA ALA A 342 -7.82 -22.72 -16.59
C ALA A 342 -9.13 -22.67 -15.78
N ASN A 343 -10.05 -23.67 -15.95
CA ASN A 343 -11.30 -23.75 -15.19
C ASN A 343 -11.06 -24.00 -13.70
N GLN A 344 -9.86 -24.45 -13.32
CA GLN A 344 -9.48 -24.88 -11.99
C GLN A 344 -8.47 -23.95 -11.33
N GLN A 345 -8.09 -22.85 -12.01
CA GLN A 345 -7.09 -21.92 -11.51
C GLN A 345 -7.77 -20.69 -10.91
N PHE A 346 -7.41 -20.41 -9.66
CA PHE A 346 -8.01 -19.35 -8.85
C PHE A 346 -6.96 -18.43 -8.27
N ASN A 347 -7.30 -17.15 -8.18
CA ASN A 347 -6.58 -16.15 -7.42
C ASN A 347 -7.28 -15.93 -6.09
N LEU A 348 -6.51 -15.90 -5.01
CA LEU A 348 -7.01 -15.50 -3.69
C LEU A 348 -6.57 -14.07 -3.42
N VAL A 349 -7.53 -13.23 -3.08
CA VAL A 349 -7.28 -11.85 -2.65
C VAL A 349 -7.65 -11.74 -1.18
N GLU A 350 -6.69 -11.47 -0.33
CA GLU A 350 -6.97 -11.19 1.07
C GLU A 350 -7.61 -9.80 1.18
N LEU A 351 -8.75 -9.71 1.85
CA LEU A 351 -9.51 -8.47 1.99
C LEU A 351 -9.21 -7.77 3.32
N SER A 352 -9.43 -8.45 4.43
CA SER A 352 -9.14 -8.00 5.80
C SER A 352 -9.50 -9.10 6.80
N ASN A 353 -8.92 -9.10 7.99
CA ASN A 353 -9.32 -9.97 9.10
C ASN A 353 -9.43 -11.47 8.74
N ASN A 354 -8.50 -12.03 7.97
CA ASN A 354 -8.55 -13.41 7.50
C ASN A 354 -9.73 -13.70 6.56
N GLU A 355 -10.29 -12.70 5.90
CA GLU A 355 -11.29 -12.85 4.84
C GLU A 355 -10.64 -12.77 3.47
N TYR A 356 -11.09 -13.62 2.56
CA TYR A 356 -10.57 -13.75 1.19
C TYR A 356 -11.68 -13.65 0.17
N ALA A 357 -11.43 -12.98 -0.96
CA ALA A 357 -12.16 -13.18 -2.18
C ALA A 357 -11.40 -14.20 -3.05
N ILE A 358 -12.13 -15.05 -3.75
CA ILE A 358 -11.56 -16.07 -4.63
C ILE A 358 -12.07 -15.78 -6.04
N SER A 359 -11.18 -15.46 -6.97
CA SER A 359 -11.54 -15.18 -8.36
C SER A 359 -10.98 -16.24 -9.30
N SER A 360 -11.74 -16.55 -10.33
CA SER A 360 -11.28 -17.43 -11.40
C SER A 360 -10.27 -16.71 -12.29
N GLN A 361 -9.15 -17.36 -12.61
CA GLN A 361 -8.24 -16.84 -13.63
C GLN A 361 -8.85 -16.85 -15.04
N LEU A 362 -9.75 -17.80 -15.32
CA LEU A 362 -10.38 -17.90 -16.63
C LEU A 362 -11.31 -16.71 -16.93
N SER A 363 -12.19 -16.38 -15.98
CA SER A 363 -13.25 -15.39 -16.17
C SER A 363 -13.01 -14.05 -15.49
N GLY A 364 -12.11 -13.99 -14.49
CA GLY A 364 -11.96 -12.83 -13.61
C GLY A 364 -13.12 -12.64 -12.62
N LEU A 365 -14.14 -13.52 -12.63
CA LEU A 365 -15.29 -13.43 -11.74
C LEU A 365 -14.99 -14.07 -10.39
N CYS A 366 -15.65 -13.54 -9.32
CA CYS A 366 -15.48 -14.01 -7.96
C CYS A 366 -16.44 -15.15 -7.61
N MET A 367 -15.95 -16.07 -6.80
CA MET A 367 -16.76 -17.11 -6.17
C MET A 367 -17.73 -16.49 -5.17
N GLN A 368 -19.00 -16.90 -5.21
CA GLN A 368 -20.01 -16.46 -4.25
C GLN A 368 -21.00 -17.58 -3.91
N ILE A 369 -21.72 -17.38 -2.80
CA ILE A 369 -22.90 -18.19 -2.49
C ILE A 369 -24.07 -17.64 -3.29
N GLU A 370 -24.73 -18.52 -4.07
CA GLU A 370 -25.89 -18.16 -4.91
C GLU A 370 -26.95 -17.41 -4.12
N ASN A 371 -27.48 -16.34 -4.71
CA ASN A 371 -28.54 -15.51 -4.14
C ASN A 371 -28.27 -15.02 -2.71
N ALA A 372 -27.03 -14.95 -2.28
CA ALA A 372 -26.65 -14.65 -0.88
C ALA A 372 -27.43 -15.51 0.14
N SER A 373 -27.69 -16.76 -0.18
CA SER A 373 -28.40 -17.70 0.66
C SER A 373 -27.60 -18.09 1.91
N THR A 374 -28.28 -18.26 3.03
CA THR A 374 -27.68 -18.82 4.26
C THR A 374 -28.07 -20.27 4.50
N SER A 375 -28.82 -20.92 3.59
CA SER A 375 -29.32 -22.29 3.72
C SER A 375 -28.24 -23.33 3.41
N ASN A 376 -28.31 -24.50 4.03
CA ASN A 376 -27.56 -25.67 3.61
C ASN A 376 -27.94 -26.07 2.18
N GLY A 377 -26.96 -26.44 1.36
CA GLY A 377 -27.17 -26.88 -0.02
C GLY A 377 -27.19 -25.75 -1.04
N ALA A 378 -27.09 -24.47 -0.62
CA ALA A 378 -26.92 -23.37 -1.56
C ALA A 378 -25.62 -23.56 -2.33
N LYS A 379 -25.67 -23.42 -3.66
CA LYS A 379 -24.54 -23.67 -4.55
C LYS A 379 -23.54 -22.51 -4.53
N LEU A 380 -22.32 -22.83 -4.91
CA LEU A 380 -21.33 -21.82 -5.26
C LEU A 380 -21.42 -21.53 -6.75
N GLU A 381 -21.45 -20.25 -7.08
CA GLU A 381 -21.46 -19.71 -8.44
C GLU A 381 -20.40 -18.62 -8.60
N GLN A 382 -20.08 -18.25 -9.82
CA GLN A 382 -19.25 -17.09 -10.09
C GLN A 382 -20.08 -15.85 -10.45
N TRP A 383 -19.60 -14.66 -10.01
CA TRP A 383 -20.26 -13.39 -10.26
C TRP A 383 -19.23 -12.26 -10.35
N VAL A 384 -19.62 -11.12 -10.96
CA VAL A 384 -18.77 -9.90 -10.93
C VAL A 384 -18.30 -9.63 -9.51
N CYS A 385 -17.00 -9.42 -9.35
CA CYS A 385 -16.39 -9.18 -8.06
C CYS A 385 -16.92 -7.90 -7.41
N ASP A 386 -17.41 -8.02 -6.20
CA ASP A 386 -17.82 -6.92 -5.34
C ASP A 386 -17.38 -7.25 -3.90
N HIS A 387 -16.21 -6.77 -3.54
CA HIS A 387 -15.60 -7.07 -2.26
C HIS A 387 -16.37 -6.50 -1.05
N ALA A 388 -17.40 -5.70 -1.25
CA ALA A 388 -18.33 -5.30 -0.19
C ALA A 388 -19.34 -6.38 0.15
N LYS A 389 -19.61 -7.33 -0.77
CA LYS A 389 -20.60 -8.42 -0.55
C LYS A 389 -20.03 -9.53 0.32
N THR A 390 -20.67 -9.79 1.46
CA THR A 390 -20.30 -10.90 2.36
C THR A 390 -20.49 -12.27 1.73
N SER A 391 -21.38 -12.41 0.72
CA SER A 391 -21.56 -13.65 -0.06
C SER A 391 -20.34 -14.03 -0.92
N GLN A 392 -19.41 -13.09 -1.17
CA GLN A 392 -18.18 -13.31 -1.91
C GLN A 392 -16.94 -13.37 -1.01
N ARG A 393 -17.12 -13.36 0.32
CA ARG A 393 -16.03 -13.40 1.27
C ARG A 393 -16.00 -14.76 1.97
N PHE A 394 -14.79 -15.28 2.13
CA PHE A 394 -14.54 -16.57 2.75
C PHE A 394 -13.39 -16.45 3.75
N THR A 395 -13.46 -17.20 4.85
CA THR A 395 -12.34 -17.38 5.78
C THR A 395 -11.68 -18.73 5.57
N LEU A 396 -10.34 -18.79 5.74
CA LEU A 396 -9.55 -20.00 5.68
C LEU A 396 -9.20 -20.46 7.09
N ASN A 397 -9.73 -21.61 7.51
CA ASN A 397 -9.45 -22.18 8.82
C ASN A 397 -8.58 -23.43 8.69
N SER A 398 -7.33 -23.34 9.13
CA SER A 398 -6.42 -24.49 9.11
C SER A 398 -6.98 -25.65 9.95
N THR A 399 -6.87 -26.86 9.42
CA THR A 399 -7.21 -28.10 10.13
C THR A 399 -6.01 -28.78 10.77
N GLY A 400 -4.80 -28.19 10.64
CA GLY A 400 -3.56 -28.65 11.28
C GLY A 400 -2.86 -29.81 10.55
N ASP A 401 -3.43 -30.33 9.46
CA ASP A 401 -2.93 -31.45 8.67
C ASP A 401 -2.54 -31.06 7.23
N GLY A 402 -2.31 -29.76 6.99
CA GLY A 402 -2.00 -29.20 5.67
C GLY A 402 -3.23 -28.90 4.81
N TYR A 403 -4.42 -29.11 5.36
CA TYR A 403 -5.70 -28.74 4.75
C TYR A 403 -6.34 -27.56 5.50
N PHE A 404 -7.38 -26.99 4.91
CA PHE A 404 -8.18 -25.92 5.51
C PHE A 404 -9.68 -26.13 5.20
N GLU A 405 -10.53 -25.60 6.05
CA GLU A 405 -11.95 -25.36 5.77
C GLU A 405 -12.12 -23.97 5.19
N LEU A 406 -12.85 -23.89 4.07
CA LEU A 406 -13.25 -22.64 3.44
C LEU A 406 -14.65 -22.29 3.95
N LYS A 407 -14.79 -21.21 4.75
CA LYS A 407 -16.09 -20.82 5.34
C LYS A 407 -16.59 -19.52 4.73
N SER A 408 -17.88 -19.51 4.38
CA SER A 408 -18.57 -18.28 3.95
C SER A 408 -18.70 -17.29 5.10
N SER A 409 -18.23 -16.05 4.91
CA SER A 409 -18.42 -14.96 5.88
C SER A 409 -19.90 -14.56 6.04
N LEU A 410 -20.74 -14.85 5.04
CA LEU A 410 -22.17 -14.59 5.09
C LEU A 410 -22.91 -15.50 6.08
N SER A 411 -22.62 -16.80 6.04
CA SER A 411 -23.42 -17.84 6.70
C SER A 411 -22.66 -18.58 7.80
N ASN A 412 -21.35 -18.42 7.89
CA ASN A 412 -20.43 -19.19 8.72
C ASN A 412 -20.47 -20.71 8.42
N LYS A 413 -20.94 -21.09 7.21
CA LYS A 413 -20.97 -22.47 6.74
C LYS A 413 -19.74 -22.78 5.91
N CYS A 414 -19.39 -24.08 5.89
CA CYS A 414 -18.26 -24.59 5.12
C CYS A 414 -18.63 -24.83 3.65
N VAL A 415 -17.71 -24.56 2.74
CA VAL A 415 -17.76 -25.07 1.38
C VAL A 415 -17.69 -26.60 1.45
N ASP A 416 -18.53 -27.27 0.68
CA ASP A 416 -18.81 -28.70 0.80
C ASP A 416 -18.95 -29.32 -0.58
N ILE A 417 -18.36 -30.49 -0.78
CA ILE A 417 -18.68 -31.31 -1.95
C ILE A 417 -19.98 -32.06 -1.67
N ALA A 418 -21.04 -31.72 -2.40
CA ALA A 418 -22.39 -32.21 -2.19
C ALA A 418 -22.44 -33.73 -2.10
N GLY A 419 -23.11 -34.24 -1.04
CA GLY A 419 -23.31 -35.68 -0.83
C GLY A 419 -22.03 -36.48 -0.64
N LYS A 420 -20.88 -35.87 -0.40
CA LYS A 420 -19.55 -36.54 -0.32
C LYS A 420 -19.23 -37.37 -1.58
N LEU A 421 -19.78 -36.96 -2.71
CA LEU A 421 -19.55 -37.66 -3.99
C LEU A 421 -18.08 -37.61 -4.39
N GLN A 422 -17.58 -38.70 -4.94
CA GLN A 422 -16.21 -38.78 -5.47
C GLN A 422 -16.16 -38.69 -7.02
N THR A 423 -17.30 -38.53 -7.67
CA THR A 423 -17.42 -38.47 -9.12
C THR A 423 -17.16 -37.07 -9.64
N ASN A 424 -16.71 -36.96 -10.90
CA ASN A 424 -16.70 -35.68 -11.61
C ASN A 424 -18.12 -35.14 -11.73
N GLY A 425 -18.28 -33.83 -11.69
CA GLY A 425 -19.55 -33.15 -11.82
C GLY A 425 -20.37 -33.01 -10.51
N ALA A 426 -19.81 -33.40 -9.36
CA ALA A 426 -20.50 -33.14 -8.09
C ALA A 426 -20.51 -31.64 -7.78
N ASP A 427 -21.67 -31.14 -7.37
CA ASP A 427 -21.86 -29.72 -7.04
C ASP A 427 -20.99 -29.28 -5.84
N ILE A 428 -20.54 -28.04 -5.90
CA ILE A 428 -19.94 -27.35 -4.77
C ILE A 428 -21.05 -26.52 -4.11
N VAL A 429 -21.26 -26.75 -2.82
CA VAL A 429 -22.32 -26.11 -2.03
C VAL A 429 -21.77 -25.56 -0.72
N GLN A 430 -22.56 -24.79 0.00
CA GLN A 430 -22.28 -24.54 1.43
C GLN A 430 -23.10 -25.51 2.30
N TRP A 431 -22.51 -25.95 3.38
CA TRP A 431 -23.16 -26.81 4.36
C TRP A 431 -22.69 -26.50 5.78
N GLN A 432 -23.49 -26.81 6.80
CA GLN A 432 -23.03 -26.73 8.19
C GLN A 432 -21.69 -27.46 8.34
N CYS A 433 -20.71 -26.80 8.98
CA CYS A 433 -19.41 -27.39 9.22
C CYS A 433 -19.52 -28.59 10.18
N TYR A 434 -18.92 -29.71 9.80
CA TYR A 434 -18.92 -30.93 10.62
C TYR A 434 -17.58 -31.66 10.57
N ASN A 435 -16.52 -30.96 10.14
CA ASN A 435 -15.17 -31.48 10.11
C ASN A 435 -14.98 -32.71 9.18
N GLY A 436 -15.78 -32.79 8.11
CA GLY A 436 -15.72 -33.87 7.12
C GLY A 436 -14.61 -33.62 6.08
N ASP A 437 -14.00 -34.67 5.55
CA ASP A 437 -12.94 -34.54 4.54
C ASP A 437 -13.44 -33.94 3.21
N ASN A 438 -14.75 -33.95 2.94
CA ASN A 438 -15.38 -33.24 1.81
C ASN A 438 -15.58 -31.75 2.04
N GLN A 439 -15.23 -31.23 3.23
CA GLN A 439 -15.17 -29.82 3.58
C GLN A 439 -13.74 -29.33 3.78
N ARG A 440 -12.75 -30.19 3.52
CA ARG A 440 -11.33 -29.89 3.67
C ARG A 440 -10.66 -29.78 2.30
N PHE A 441 -9.94 -28.72 2.11
CA PHE A 441 -9.32 -28.37 0.84
C PHE A 441 -7.83 -28.06 1.04
N GLN A 442 -7.06 -28.17 -0.04
CA GLN A 442 -5.66 -27.78 -0.12
C GLN A 442 -5.45 -26.96 -1.39
N PHE A 443 -4.69 -25.89 -1.29
CA PHE A 443 -4.17 -25.21 -2.48
C PHE A 443 -2.99 -26.00 -3.03
N ILE A 444 -2.99 -26.22 -4.35
CA ILE A 444 -1.90 -26.85 -5.09
C ILE A 444 -1.56 -25.97 -6.30
N GLU A 445 -0.26 -25.87 -6.62
CA GLU A 445 0.27 -25.17 -7.80
C GLU A 445 0.27 -26.09 -9.03
#